data_ae33e37862465bfa165572a019c7e7ed
#
_entry.id   ae33e37862465bfa165572a019c7e7ed
#
_cell.length_a   1.000
_cell.length_b   1.000
_cell.length_c   1.000
_cell.angle_alpha   90.00
_cell.angle_beta   90.00
_cell.angle_gamma   90.00
#
_symmetry.space_group_name_H-M   'P 1'
#
loop_
_entity.id
_entity.type
_entity.pdbx_description
1 polymer ?
#
loop_
_entity_poly.entity_id
_entity_poly.type
_entity_poly.pdbx_seq_one_letter_code
_entity_poly.pdbx_strand_id
1 'polypeptide(L)' 'MKDVKAEKARIRIEAARKHLTEALEAISGPEPDWARCEACMDMASDVLPTVIEGEPR' A
#
# COMPACT_ATOMS: atom_id res chain seq x y z
N MET A 1 4.67 -27.26 -3.65
CA MET A 1 5.20 -26.33 -4.64
C MET A 1 4.83 -24.90 -4.29
N LYS A 2 5.77 -24.00 -4.42
CA LYS A 2 5.53 -22.61 -4.05
C LYS A 2 4.69 -21.89 -5.09
N ASP A 3 3.79 -21.09 -4.60
CA ASP A 3 2.98 -20.25 -5.45
C ASP A 3 3.66 -18.89 -5.59
N VAL A 4 4.42 -18.74 -6.66
CA VAL A 4 5.18 -17.51 -6.88
C VAL A 4 4.26 -16.29 -6.96
N LYS A 5 3.09 -16.47 -7.56
CA LYS A 5 2.14 -15.39 -7.67
C LYS A 5 1.66 -14.93 -6.31
N ALA A 6 1.39 -15.88 -5.43
CA ALA A 6 0.94 -15.54 -4.08
C ALA A 6 2.05 -14.85 -3.31
N GLU A 7 3.28 -15.26 -3.51
CA GLU A 7 4.39 -14.61 -2.82
C GLU A 7 4.56 -13.17 -3.27
N LYS A 8 4.47 -12.96 -4.57
CA LYS A 8 4.59 -11.59 -5.09
C LYS A 8 3.44 -10.73 -4.61
N ALA A 9 2.24 -11.28 -4.60
CA ALA A 9 1.08 -10.54 -4.10
C ALA A 9 1.27 -10.17 -2.63
N ARG A 10 1.80 -11.11 -1.86
CA ARG A 10 2.02 -10.86 -0.44
C ARG A 10 2.99 -9.71 -0.23
N ILE A 11 4.08 -9.68 -0.99
CA ILE A 11 5.06 -8.60 -0.86
C ILE A 11 4.41 -7.25 -1.17
N ARG A 12 3.60 -7.21 -2.21
CA ARG A 12 2.94 -5.96 -2.59
C ARG A 12 1.92 -5.54 -1.55
N ILE A 13 1.18 -6.50 -1.02
CA ILE A 13 0.19 -6.19 0.01
C ILE A 13 0.88 -5.68 1.27
N GLU A 14 2.00 -6.26 1.63
CA GLU A 14 2.72 -5.79 2.80
C GLU A 14 3.27 -4.39 2.58
N ALA A 15 3.71 -4.09 1.37
CA ALA A 15 4.17 -2.75 1.05
C ALA A 15 3.01 -1.75 1.16
N ALA A 16 1.85 -2.12 0.63
CA ALA A 16 0.68 -1.27 0.73
C ALA A 16 0.27 -1.05 2.18
N ARG A 17 0.34 -2.12 2.96
CA ARG A 17 0.02 -2.03 4.38
C ARG A 17 0.93 -1.04 5.10
N LYS A 18 2.21 -1.07 4.75
CA LYS A 18 3.16 -0.15 5.34
C LYS A 18 2.81 1.30 5.00
N HIS A 19 2.49 1.54 3.74
CA HIS A 19 2.12 2.89 3.32
C HIS A 19 0.84 3.35 4.03
N LEU A 20 -0.13 2.46 4.17
CA LEU A 20 -1.37 2.81 4.85
C LEU A 20 -1.14 3.08 6.33
N THR A 21 -0.25 2.32 6.95
CA THR A 21 0.12 2.56 8.34
C THR A 21 0.73 3.93 8.49
N GLU A 22 1.61 4.31 7.57
CA GLU A 22 2.23 5.63 7.61
C GLU A 22 1.20 6.73 7.40
N ALA A 23 0.21 6.46 6.54
CA ALA A 23 -0.86 7.43 6.34
C ALA A 23 -1.63 7.64 7.64
N LEU A 24 -1.93 6.57 8.34
CA LEU A 24 -2.61 6.68 9.62
C LEU A 24 -1.80 7.48 10.63
N GLU A 25 -0.50 7.23 10.65
CA GLU A 25 0.36 7.95 11.56
C GLU A 25 0.41 9.44 11.23
N ALA A 26 0.36 9.75 9.94
CA ALA A 26 0.42 11.15 9.51
C ALA A 26 -0.75 11.95 10.04
N ILE A 27 -1.90 11.32 10.21
CA ILE A 27 -3.09 12.04 10.68
C ILE A 27 -3.44 11.76 12.13
N SER A 28 -2.59 11.01 12.85
CA SER A 28 -2.90 10.63 14.23
C SER A 28 -2.45 11.66 15.25
N GLY A 29 -1.62 12.62 14.87
CA GLY A 29 -1.14 13.63 15.80
C GLY A 29 -2.13 14.78 15.95
N PRO A 30 -1.78 15.74 16.82
CA PRO A 30 -2.64 16.91 17.03
C PRO A 30 -2.72 17.79 15.79
N GLU A 31 -1.76 17.68 14.89
CA GLU A 31 -1.78 18.42 13.64
C GLU A 31 -1.61 17.44 12.49
N PRO A 32 -2.72 16.94 11.95
CA PRO A 32 -2.64 15.96 10.88
C PRO A 32 -1.91 16.49 9.66
N ASP A 33 -1.05 15.65 9.11
CA ASP A 33 -0.32 15.96 7.89
C ASP A 33 -1.06 15.34 6.72
N TRP A 34 -2.02 16.06 6.19
CA TRP A 34 -2.87 15.54 5.12
C TRP A 34 -2.10 15.31 3.83
N ALA A 35 -1.11 16.16 3.54
CA ALA A 35 -0.31 15.99 2.34
C ALA A 35 0.44 14.68 2.37
N ARG A 36 1.04 14.36 3.51
CA ARG A 36 1.76 13.09 3.64
C ARG A 36 0.81 11.91 3.62
N CYS A 37 -0.33 12.05 4.27
CA CYS A 37 -1.33 11.00 4.27
C CYS A 37 -1.77 10.68 2.84
N GLU A 38 -2.03 11.72 2.07
CA GLU A 38 -2.45 11.55 0.69
C GLU A 38 -1.37 10.88 -0.15
N ALA A 39 -0.12 11.28 0.05
CA ALA A 39 0.99 10.68 -0.69
C ALA A 39 1.13 9.21 -0.36
N CYS A 40 0.98 8.85 0.90
CA CYS A 40 1.07 7.45 1.30
C CYS A 40 -0.08 6.63 0.73
N MET A 41 -1.26 7.21 0.70
CA MET A 41 -2.41 6.51 0.13
C MET A 41 -2.24 6.31 -1.38
N ASP A 42 -1.65 7.29 -2.05
CA ASP A 42 -1.38 7.15 -3.48
C ASP A 42 -0.40 6.02 -3.74
N MET A 43 0.63 5.92 -2.91
CA MET A 43 1.59 4.84 -3.08
C MET A 43 0.96 3.48 -2.84
N ALA A 44 0.09 3.37 -1.85
CA ALA A 44 -0.61 2.13 -1.60
C ALA A 44 -1.51 1.79 -2.77
N SER A 45 -2.17 2.79 -3.32
CA SER A 45 -3.07 2.60 -4.45
C SER A 45 -2.34 2.12 -5.69
N ASP A 46 -1.10 2.56 -5.88
CA ASP A 46 -0.31 2.12 -7.01
C ASP A 46 0.00 0.64 -6.95
N VAL A 47 0.09 0.09 -5.75
CA VAL A 47 0.47 -1.29 -5.56
C VAL A 47 -0.72 -2.23 -5.63
N LEU A 48 -1.81 -1.85 -4.97
CA LEU A 48 -2.97 -2.74 -4.81
C LEU A 48 -3.65 -3.15 -6.11
N PRO A 49 -3.89 -2.24 -7.06
CA PRO A 49 -4.54 -2.66 -8.30
C PRO A 49 -3.78 -3.75 -9.04
N THR A 50 -2.46 -3.68 -9.00
CA THR A 50 -1.64 -4.69 -9.66
C THR A 50 -1.89 -6.07 -9.03
N VAL A 51 -2.03 -6.10 -7.71
CA VAL A 51 -2.28 -7.35 -7.01
C VAL A 51 -3.66 -7.89 -7.36
N ILE A 52 -4.66 -7.02 -7.32
CA ILE A 52 -6.05 -7.43 -7.52
C ILE A 52 -6.28 -7.91 -8.94
N GLU A 53 -5.72 -7.21 -9.91
CA GLU A 53 -5.95 -7.56 -11.30
C GLU A 53 -5.13 -8.75 -11.73
N GLY A 54 -4.11 -9.08 -10.98
CA GLY A 54 -3.35 -10.27 -11.24
C GLY A 54 -2.23 -10.11 -12.23
N GLU A 55 -2.33 -9.17 -13.14
CA GLU A 55 -1.27 -8.99 -14.10
C GLU A 55 -1.35 -7.62 -14.73
N PRO A 56 -0.22 -7.13 -15.16
CA PRO A 56 -0.13 -5.81 -15.78
C PRO A 56 -0.78 -5.82 -17.16
N ARG A 57 -1.23 -4.69 -17.55
CA ARG A 57 -1.86 -4.51 -18.84
C ARG A 57 -0.92 -4.03 -19.87
#